data_5c1d49d55617823e65d202a3f2515c3f
#
_entry.id   5c1d49d55617823e65d202a3f2515c3f
#
_cell.length_a   1.000
_cell.length_b   1.000
_cell.length_c   1.000
_cell.angle_alpha   90.00
_cell.angle_beta   90.00
_cell.angle_gamma   90.00
#
_symmetry.space_group_name_H-M   'P 1'
#
loop_
_entity.id
_entity.type
_entity.pdbx_description
1 polymer ?
#
loop_
_entity_poly.entity_id
_entity_poly.type
_entity_poly.pdbx_seq_one_letter_code
_entity_poly.pdbx_strand_id
1 'polypeptide(L)' 'MELEFAKSLSGHDRNQYYLVVKKEEQNVYLVNGTTKPLDSPKKKNRRHIQIIRKLPDEVREALEESVTDLTVKRAIKLL' A
#
# COMPACT_ATOMS: atom_id res chain seq x y z
N MET A 1 7.52 -6.80 -11.36
CA MET A 1 6.61 -6.86 -10.23
C MET A 1 5.50 -5.83 -10.40
N GLU A 2 4.27 -6.27 -10.36
CA GLU A 2 3.15 -5.35 -10.41
C GLU A 2 2.96 -4.69 -9.06
N LEU A 3 2.88 -3.37 -9.08
CA LEU A 3 2.61 -2.59 -7.88
C LEU A 3 1.11 -2.47 -7.69
N GLU A 4 0.64 -2.81 -6.50
CA GLU A 4 -0.76 -2.61 -6.14
C GLU A 4 -0.85 -1.76 -4.89
N PHE A 5 -1.79 -0.83 -4.91
CA PHE A 5 -2.13 -0.01 -3.75
C PHE A 5 -3.56 -0.33 -3.34
N ALA A 6 -3.84 -0.15 -2.06
CA ALA A 6 -5.15 -0.42 -1.50
C ALA A 6 -5.58 0.68 -0.55
N LYS A 7 -6.89 0.84 -0.45
CA LYS A 7 -7.52 1.75 0.50
C LYS A 7 -8.18 0.92 1.59
N SER A 8 -7.95 1.27 2.84
CA SER A 8 -8.62 0.62 3.96
C SER A 8 -10.09 1.06 4.02
N LEU A 9 -10.99 0.09 4.20
CA LEU A 9 -12.44 0.34 4.25
C LEU A 9 -13.01 0.29 5.66
N SER A 10 -12.24 -0.14 6.65
CA SER A 10 -12.77 -0.30 8.00
C SER A 10 -11.67 -0.14 9.05
N GLY A 11 -12.09 0.07 10.29
CA GLY A 11 -11.18 0.18 11.42
C GLY A 11 -10.66 1.60 11.63
N HIS A 12 -9.64 1.71 12.48
CA HIS A 12 -9.04 3.01 12.82
C HIS A 12 -8.32 3.66 11.64
N ASP A 13 -7.89 2.85 10.67
CA ASP A 13 -7.19 3.32 9.49
C ASP A 13 -8.09 3.49 8.27
N ARG A 14 -9.39 3.54 8.48
CA ARG A 14 -10.35 3.72 7.39
C ARG A 14 -9.99 4.91 6.51
N ASN A 15 -10.04 4.70 5.20
CA ASN A 15 -9.70 5.67 4.16
C ASN A 15 -8.20 5.97 4.01
N GLN A 16 -7.33 5.28 4.75
CA GLN A 16 -5.90 5.39 4.53
C GLN A 16 -5.45 4.49 3.39
N TYR A 17 -4.36 4.89 2.74
CA TYR A 17 -3.82 4.17 1.59
C TYR A 17 -2.55 3.42 1.95
N TYR A 18 -2.35 2.28 1.30
CA TYR A 18 -1.22 1.40 1.54
C TYR A 18 -0.69 0.81 0.25
N LEU A 19 0.60 0.46 0.25
CA LEU A 19 1.18 -0.41 -0.75
C LEU A 19 0.97 -1.87 -0.33
N VAL A 20 0.50 -2.70 -1.24
CA VAL A 20 0.33 -4.14 -0.99
C VAL A 20 1.65 -4.84 -1.30
N VAL A 21 2.27 -5.44 -0.28
CA VAL A 21 3.57 -6.11 -0.44
C VAL A 21 3.45 -7.63 -0.53
N LYS A 22 2.33 -8.19 -0.10
CA LYS A 22 2.10 -9.63 -0.17
C LYS A 22 0.60 -9.89 -0.19
N LYS A 23 0.18 -10.89 -0.97
CA LYS A 23 -1.21 -11.34 -1.01
C LYS A 23 -1.29 -12.81 -0.67
N GLU A 24 -2.22 -13.15 0.21
CA GLU A 24 -2.62 -14.51 0.53
C GLU A 24 -4.08 -14.69 0.14
N GLU A 25 -4.61 -15.89 0.29
CA GLU A 25 -5.99 -16.18 -0.10
C GLU A 25 -7.00 -15.25 0.55
N GLN A 26 -6.87 -15.01 1.86
CA GLN A 26 -7.83 -14.21 2.61
C GLN A 26 -7.26 -12.90 3.13
N ASN A 27 -5.96 -12.74 3.11
CA ASN A 27 -5.29 -11.60 3.71
C ASN A 27 -4.34 -10.91 2.75
N VAL A 28 -4.06 -9.65 3.06
CA VAL A 28 -3.03 -8.87 2.38
C VAL A 28 -2.11 -8.27 3.42
N TYR A 29 -0.88 -7.98 3.02
CA TYR A 29 0.11 -7.33 3.87
C TYR A 29 0.39 -5.95 3.31
N LEU A 30 0.27 -4.95 4.16
CA LEU A 30 0.19 -3.55 3.78
C LEU A 30 1.27 -2.73 4.47
N VAL A 31 1.85 -1.78 3.73
CA VAL A 31 2.83 -0.83 4.27
C VAL A 31 2.47 0.58 3.83
N ASN A 32 2.87 1.56 4.62
CA ASN A 32 2.69 2.97 4.26
C ASN A 32 3.97 3.80 4.38
N GLY A 33 5.06 3.18 4.81
CA GLY A 33 6.35 3.85 4.94
C GLY A 33 6.52 4.70 6.19
N THR A 34 5.51 4.74 7.05
CA THR A 34 5.55 5.51 8.31
C THR A 34 5.19 4.62 9.49
N THR A 35 3.91 4.55 9.88
CA THR A 35 3.46 3.70 10.98
C THR A 35 3.51 2.22 10.64
N LYS A 36 3.48 1.88 9.36
CA LYS A 36 3.59 0.50 8.88
C LYS A 36 4.74 0.41 7.90
N PRO A 37 5.98 0.23 8.41
CA PRO A 37 7.16 0.16 7.55
C PRO A 37 7.28 -1.17 6.81
N LEU A 38 8.17 -1.22 5.83
CA LEU A 38 8.40 -2.41 5.01
C LEU A 38 8.82 -3.63 5.82
N ASP A 39 9.55 -3.43 6.90
CA ASP A 39 10.01 -4.55 7.74
C ASP A 39 8.94 -5.04 8.73
N SER A 40 7.80 -4.36 8.81
CA SER A 40 6.71 -4.74 9.71
C SER A 40 5.36 -4.45 9.08
N PRO A 41 4.99 -5.16 8.00
CA PRO A 41 3.73 -4.94 7.32
C PRO A 41 2.53 -5.26 8.19
N LYS A 42 1.43 -4.57 7.94
CA LYS A 42 0.17 -4.83 8.59
C LYS A 42 -0.60 -5.90 7.82
N LYS A 43 -1.02 -6.95 8.52
CA LYS A 43 -1.89 -7.98 7.96
C LYS A 43 -3.35 -7.50 8.05
N LYS A 44 -4.07 -7.57 6.93
CA LYS A 44 -5.47 -7.18 6.91
C LYS A 44 -6.27 -8.12 6.00
N ASN A 45 -7.52 -8.39 6.37
CA ASN A 45 -8.39 -9.22 5.56
C ASN A 45 -8.76 -8.49 4.26
N ARG A 46 -8.79 -9.22 3.15
CA ARG A 46 -9.13 -8.66 1.84
C ARG A 46 -10.49 -7.97 1.79
N ARG A 47 -11.44 -8.41 2.63
CA ARG A 47 -12.77 -7.81 2.69
C ARG A 47 -12.74 -6.37 3.18
N HIS A 48 -11.69 -5.98 3.88
CA HIS A 48 -11.60 -4.67 4.50
C HIS A 48 -10.71 -3.71 3.72
N ILE A 49 -10.39 -4.06 2.48
CA ILE A 49 -9.61 -3.19 1.60
C ILE A 49 -10.23 -3.12 0.22
N GLN A 50 -9.90 -2.05 -0.49
CA GLN A 50 -10.25 -1.89 -1.89
C GLN A 50 -8.97 -1.65 -2.68
N ILE A 51 -8.72 -2.49 -3.67
CA ILE A 51 -7.57 -2.32 -4.57
C ILE A 51 -7.83 -1.12 -5.48
N ILE A 52 -6.82 -0.27 -5.60
CA ILE A 52 -6.89 0.91 -6.45
C ILE A 52 -6.44 0.51 -7.85
N ARG A 53 -7.36 0.55 -8.80
CA ARG A 53 -7.11 0.04 -10.15
C ARG A 53 -6.33 0.99 -11.04
N LYS A 54 -6.53 2.29 -10.87
CA LYS A 54 -5.85 3.29 -11.67
C LYS A 54 -4.86 4.05 -10.80
N LEU A 55 -3.60 3.98 -11.17
CA LEU A 55 -2.53 4.69 -10.49
C LEU A 55 -1.98 5.76 -11.40
N PRO A 56 -1.81 7.01 -10.91
CA PRO A 56 -1.07 8.01 -11.66
C PRO A 56 0.34 7.52 -11.97
N ASP A 57 0.89 7.92 -13.11
CA ASP A 57 2.24 7.51 -13.49
C ASP A 57 3.28 7.90 -12.45
N GLU A 58 3.07 9.05 -11.80
CA GLU A 58 3.95 9.56 -10.74
C GLU A 58 4.10 8.59 -9.57
N VAL A 59 3.03 7.85 -9.23
CA VAL A 59 3.06 6.86 -8.15
C VAL A 59 4.02 5.74 -8.50
N ARG A 60 3.96 5.25 -9.75
CA ARG A 60 4.85 4.19 -10.21
C ARG A 60 6.29 4.70 -10.28
N GLU A 61 6.49 5.91 -10.79
CA GLU A 61 7.81 6.52 -10.90
C GLU A 61 8.48 6.66 -9.54
N ALA A 62 7.72 6.99 -8.50
CA ALA A 62 8.25 7.13 -7.15
C ALA A 62 8.89 5.85 -6.63
N LEU A 63 8.46 4.68 -7.12
CA LEU A 63 8.96 3.38 -6.69
C LEU A 63 9.89 2.71 -7.70
N GLU A 64 10.15 3.36 -8.83
CA GLU A 64 10.87 2.74 -9.95
C GLU A 64 12.32 2.37 -9.61
N GLU A 65 13.05 3.25 -8.94
CA GLU A 65 14.45 3.03 -8.59
C GLU A 65 14.63 2.10 -7.40
N SER A 66 13.78 2.29 -6.38
CA SER A 66 13.87 1.48 -5.17
C SER A 66 12.56 1.54 -4.40
N VAL A 67 12.30 0.49 -3.65
CA VAL A 67 11.15 0.41 -2.75
C VAL A 67 11.69 0.51 -1.32
N THR A 68 11.56 1.70 -0.74
CA THR A 68 11.96 2.01 0.63
C THR A 68 10.78 2.64 1.35
N ASP A 69 10.88 2.75 2.67
CA ASP A 69 9.83 3.44 3.43
C ASP A 69 9.61 4.87 2.92
N LEU A 70 10.67 5.55 2.57
CA LEU A 70 10.58 6.92 2.05
C LEU A 70 9.85 6.97 0.71
N THR A 71 10.21 6.07 -0.23
CA THR A 71 9.57 6.06 -1.54
C THR A 71 8.12 5.60 -1.47
N VAL A 72 7.80 4.66 -0.58
CA VAL A 72 6.42 4.25 -0.32
C VAL A 72 5.59 5.42 0.19
N LYS A 73 6.12 6.15 1.16
CA LYS A 73 5.46 7.33 1.71
C LYS A 73 5.19 8.37 0.63
N ARG A 74 6.17 8.63 -0.23
CA ARG A 74 6.03 9.58 -1.35
C ARG A 74 4.97 9.13 -2.33
N ALA A 75 4.99 7.86 -2.70
CA ALA A 75 4.02 7.31 -3.65
C ALA A 75 2.59 7.43 -3.12
N ILE A 76 2.38 7.14 -1.84
CA ILE A 76 1.06 7.23 -1.23
C ILE A 76 0.54 8.67 -1.24
N LYS A 77 1.41 9.65 -1.05
CA LYS A 77 1.00 11.06 -1.11
C LYS A 77 0.55 11.52 -2.50
N LEU A 78 0.95 10.78 -3.53
CA LEU A 78 0.59 11.09 -4.91
C LEU A 78 -0.73 10.44 -5.36
N LEU A 79 -1.29 9.61 -4.51
CA LEU A 79 -2.56 8.93 -4.82
C LEU A 79 -3.76 9.87 -4.84
#